data_beb59632d8cff005e2ec7f537ef5ac89
#
_entry.id   beb59632d8cff005e2ec7f537ef5ac89
#
_cell.length_a   1.000
_cell.length_b   1.000
_cell.length_c   1.000
_cell.angle_alpha   90.00
_cell.angle_beta   90.00
_cell.angle_gamma   90.00
#
_symmetry.space_group_name_H-M   'P 1'
#
loop_
_entity.id
_entity.type
_entity.pdbx_description
1 polymer ?
#
loop_
_entity_poly.entity_id
_entity_poly.type
_entity_poly.pdbx_seq_one_letter_code
_entity_poly.pdbx_strand_id
1 'polypeptide(L)'
;MSESKRADVRRWLLPDVFEHCGIQDPTAAHRHPNCISLVTQNRFGPTVMTLANALAYDGTLLAGPSVKPRDSSDPEIVLIDTDGLNELADPRLTGRSSGWWPAGVLLSRALAELHVADGDEVGVVTPYRSQAEATLEALRDIEGEGSPLAEVGTAHRFQGREFPIVVFDTVEGRFGNGMWMAHASRAPDATSWQRIGLRLCNVAVTRVRTRLYVVASRERVSLAQSGTALSYVRGLLQAGQVRPVKAAALVTPPATAAAESYLGVFGNQLKEVLARHVEVTDVHDELHFYTAFAAAIRDAKHSLWIWTPWVASRVLKLLPGLAGAAARGVRITVFLRDPSDQLQDRHLDLINQVRAVAHTVVSVNHMHQKIVVIDERTVMLGSLNALSQSRTREIMLTMRGAHFARRILEHEHAAEFSSPPACGRCGGSDIDLRRRKNGEWYWRCYARTCQVGSGGRAWHAPVNFSTRRGPSHKPRP
;
A
#
# COMPACT_ATOMS: atom_id res chain seq x y z
N MET A 1 32.16 -30.97 -10.70
CA MET A 1 32.18 -31.87 -9.52
C MET A 1 32.15 -33.29 -10.07
N SER A 2 33.11 -34.12 -9.71
CA SER A 2 33.17 -35.54 -10.14
C SER A 2 31.98 -36.35 -9.61
N GLU A 3 31.68 -37.49 -10.25
CA GLU A 3 30.55 -38.33 -9.84
C GLU A 3 30.73 -38.89 -8.43
N SER A 4 31.98 -39.23 -8.05
CA SER A 4 32.34 -39.64 -6.70
C SER A 4 32.01 -38.54 -5.68
N LYS A 5 32.44 -37.28 -5.91
CA LYS A 5 32.11 -36.15 -5.02
C LYS A 5 30.61 -35.87 -4.92
N ARG A 6 29.84 -36.13 -6.00
CA ARG A 6 28.38 -36.04 -5.97
C ARG A 6 27.75 -37.13 -5.10
N ALA A 7 28.28 -38.34 -5.17
CA ALA A 7 27.86 -39.45 -4.33
C ALA A 7 28.12 -39.19 -2.85
N ASP A 8 29.32 -38.64 -2.50
CA ASP A 8 29.66 -38.29 -1.15
C ASP A 8 28.77 -37.19 -0.61
N VAL A 9 28.48 -36.15 -1.41
CA VAL A 9 27.52 -35.09 -1.03
C VAL A 9 26.13 -35.67 -0.77
N ARG A 10 25.65 -36.55 -1.64
CA ARG A 10 24.36 -37.21 -1.43
C ARG A 10 24.32 -38.07 -0.18
N ARG A 11 25.41 -38.74 0.13
CA ARG A 11 25.50 -39.65 1.27
C ARG A 11 25.67 -38.94 2.60
N TRP A 12 26.46 -37.88 2.67
CA TRP A 12 26.91 -37.28 3.94
C TRP A 12 26.44 -35.88 4.21
N LEU A 13 26.10 -35.09 3.18
CA LEU A 13 25.74 -33.68 3.32
C LEU A 13 24.25 -33.39 3.05
N LEU A 14 23.55 -34.23 2.30
CA LEU A 14 22.12 -33.99 2.05
C LEU A 14 21.21 -34.53 3.16
N PRO A 15 21.40 -35.74 3.72
CA PRO A 15 20.61 -36.20 4.83
C PRO A 15 20.97 -35.44 6.12
N ASP A 16 19.95 -35.12 6.93
CA ASP A 16 20.19 -34.62 8.28
C ASP A 16 20.58 -35.73 9.26
N VAL A 17 20.95 -35.37 10.48
CA VAL A 17 21.37 -36.33 11.49
C VAL A 17 20.28 -37.35 11.82
N PHE A 18 19.01 -36.97 11.77
CA PHE A 18 17.89 -37.88 12.04
C PHE A 18 17.73 -38.89 10.91
N GLU A 19 17.83 -38.47 9.66
CA GLU A 19 17.81 -39.37 8.50
C GLU A 19 18.96 -40.37 8.53
N HIS A 20 20.17 -39.93 8.96
CA HIS A 20 21.31 -40.83 9.16
C HIS A 20 21.07 -41.85 10.26
N CYS A 21 20.30 -41.51 11.30
CA CYS A 21 19.91 -42.43 12.37
C CYS A 21 18.67 -43.28 12.01
N GLY A 22 18.14 -43.19 10.78
CA GLY A 22 16.95 -43.89 10.38
C GLY A 22 15.63 -43.28 10.85
N ILE A 23 15.67 -42.07 11.42
CA ILE A 23 14.50 -41.36 11.91
C ILE A 23 13.98 -40.47 10.77
N GLN A 24 12.91 -40.96 10.07
CA GLN A 24 12.39 -40.30 8.88
C GLN A 24 11.15 -39.42 9.15
N ASP A 25 10.47 -39.65 10.27
CA ASP A 25 9.24 -38.97 10.64
C ASP A 25 9.09 -38.85 12.16
N PRO A 26 8.14 -38.02 12.68
CA PRO A 26 7.90 -37.86 14.11
C PRO A 26 7.52 -39.16 14.83
N THR A 27 6.83 -40.07 14.17
CA THR A 27 6.45 -41.36 14.75
C THR A 27 7.67 -42.26 14.94
N ALA A 28 8.59 -42.30 13.99
CA ALA A 28 9.88 -42.98 14.11
C ALA A 28 10.74 -42.35 15.22
N ALA A 29 10.77 -41.01 15.30
CA ALA A 29 11.47 -40.31 16.38
C ALA A 29 10.92 -40.66 17.78
N HIS A 30 9.60 -40.73 17.91
CA HIS A 30 8.96 -41.10 19.19
C HIS A 30 9.26 -42.52 19.66
N ARG A 31 9.49 -43.43 18.71
CA ARG A 31 9.83 -44.82 18.99
C ARG A 31 11.32 -45.12 19.14
N HIS A 32 12.16 -44.17 18.72
CA HIS A 32 13.60 -44.39 18.72
C HIS A 32 14.19 -44.26 20.13
N PRO A 33 14.95 -45.25 20.64
CA PRO A 33 15.40 -45.31 22.02
C PRO A 33 16.29 -44.15 22.46
N ASN A 34 17.02 -43.55 21.52
CA ASN A 34 17.94 -42.45 21.73
C ASN A 34 17.36 -41.08 21.31
N CYS A 35 16.05 -40.96 21.11
CA CYS A 35 15.40 -39.72 20.73
C CYS A 35 14.34 -39.33 21.77
N ILE A 36 14.43 -38.11 22.28
CA ILE A 36 13.42 -37.54 23.17
C ILE A 36 12.58 -36.55 22.33
N SER A 37 11.27 -36.86 22.21
CA SER A 37 10.33 -36.00 21.51
C SER A 37 9.73 -34.96 22.43
N LEU A 38 9.88 -33.67 22.15
CA LEU A 38 9.19 -32.60 22.82
C LEU A 38 7.80 -32.40 22.20
N VAL A 39 6.79 -33.00 22.80
CA VAL A 39 5.42 -33.05 22.24
C VAL A 39 4.51 -31.90 22.70
N THR A 40 4.87 -31.20 23.77
CA THR A 40 4.06 -30.11 24.30
C THR A 40 4.55 -28.74 23.82
N GLN A 41 3.66 -27.97 23.18
CA GLN A 41 3.93 -26.62 22.77
C GLN A 41 3.12 -25.61 23.56
N ASN A 42 3.68 -24.42 23.81
CA ASN A 42 3.07 -23.33 24.57
C ASN A 42 3.06 -22.00 23.80
N ARG A 43 3.28 -22.03 22.48
CA ARG A 43 3.50 -20.81 21.68
C ARG A 43 2.23 -20.32 21.01
N PHE A 44 1.62 -21.15 20.19
CA PHE A 44 0.51 -20.82 19.32
C PHE A 44 -0.77 -21.54 19.73
N GLY A 45 -1.90 -21.04 19.23
CA GLY A 45 -3.21 -21.59 19.58
C GLY A 45 -3.56 -22.90 18.86
N PRO A 46 -4.73 -23.47 19.16
CA PRO A 46 -5.12 -24.81 18.72
C PRO A 46 -5.28 -24.94 17.20
N THR A 47 -5.69 -23.89 16.49
CA THR A 47 -5.85 -23.95 15.02
C THR A 47 -4.51 -24.05 14.32
N VAL A 48 -3.53 -23.23 14.74
CA VAL A 48 -2.16 -23.32 14.22
C VAL A 48 -1.53 -24.64 14.61
N MET A 49 -1.81 -25.17 15.80
CA MET A 49 -1.35 -26.50 16.23
C MET A 49 -1.90 -27.60 15.32
N THR A 50 -3.19 -27.54 14.95
CA THR A 50 -3.80 -28.48 14.00
C THR A 50 -3.08 -28.45 12.66
N LEU A 51 -2.76 -27.24 12.14
CA LEU A 51 -1.99 -27.10 10.93
C LEU A 51 -0.58 -27.69 11.05
N ALA A 52 0.13 -27.38 12.15
CA ALA A 52 1.47 -27.88 12.41
C ALA A 52 1.50 -29.42 12.50
N ASN A 53 0.52 -30.00 13.20
CA ASN A 53 0.35 -31.46 13.26
C ASN A 53 0.16 -32.08 11.88
N ALA A 54 -0.66 -31.48 11.03
CA ALA A 54 -0.86 -31.94 9.67
C ALA A 54 0.40 -31.79 8.79
N LEU A 55 1.19 -30.72 9.02
CA LEU A 55 2.40 -30.45 8.24
C LEU A 55 3.58 -31.34 8.63
N ALA A 56 3.82 -31.57 9.94
CA ALA A 56 5.10 -32.12 10.38
C ALA A 56 5.06 -33.05 11.61
N TYR A 57 4.00 -33.03 12.41
CA TYR A 57 4.04 -33.71 13.71
C TYR A 57 3.08 -34.89 13.85
N ASP A 58 2.36 -35.28 12.80
CA ASP A 58 1.49 -36.46 12.75
C ASP A 58 0.50 -36.60 13.94
N GLY A 59 -0.02 -35.46 14.42
CA GLY A 59 -0.91 -35.43 15.56
C GLY A 59 -0.24 -35.62 16.93
N THR A 60 1.09 -35.69 16.98
CA THR A 60 1.82 -35.91 18.27
C THR A 60 1.99 -34.65 19.09
N LEU A 61 1.86 -33.44 18.46
CA LEU A 61 2.02 -32.19 19.17
C LEU A 61 0.77 -31.88 19.98
N LEU A 62 0.97 -31.58 21.25
CA LEU A 62 -0.08 -31.29 22.22
C LEU A 62 -0.02 -29.85 22.71
N ALA A 63 -1.18 -29.28 23.03
CA ALA A 63 -1.25 -27.94 23.61
C ALA A 63 -0.86 -27.99 25.10
N GLY A 64 0.03 -27.11 25.52
CA GLY A 64 0.36 -26.89 26.92
C GLY A 64 -0.68 -25.99 27.61
N PRO A 65 -0.60 -25.86 28.94
CA PRO A 65 -1.62 -25.16 29.75
C PRO A 65 -1.73 -23.65 29.46
N SER A 66 -0.72 -23.06 28.88
CA SER A 66 -0.73 -21.64 28.49
C SER A 66 -1.44 -21.36 27.15
N VAL A 67 -1.73 -22.40 26.36
CA VAL A 67 -2.41 -22.27 25.07
C VAL A 67 -3.90 -22.06 25.29
N LYS A 68 -4.40 -20.88 24.87
CA LYS A 68 -5.82 -20.54 24.99
C LYS A 68 -6.46 -20.56 23.61
N PRO A 69 -7.66 -21.15 23.45
CA PRO A 69 -8.46 -21.00 22.24
C PRO A 69 -8.81 -19.53 22.03
N ARG A 70 -8.82 -19.08 20.79
CA ARG A 70 -9.33 -17.76 20.43
C ARG A 70 -10.81 -17.83 20.05
N ASP A 71 -11.50 -16.71 20.19
CA ASP A 71 -12.88 -16.58 19.77
C ASP A 71 -12.98 -16.69 18.23
N SER A 72 -14.10 -17.22 17.74
CA SER A 72 -14.39 -17.30 16.30
C SER A 72 -14.45 -15.92 15.62
N SER A 73 -14.75 -14.86 16.36
CA SER A 73 -14.69 -13.46 15.90
C SER A 73 -13.26 -12.98 15.69
N ASP A 74 -12.26 -13.63 16.34
CA ASP A 74 -10.84 -13.29 16.29
C ASP A 74 -9.99 -14.53 15.92
N PRO A 75 -10.05 -15.02 14.67
CA PRO A 75 -9.45 -16.29 14.25
C PRO A 75 -7.92 -16.24 14.33
N GLU A 76 -7.31 -17.38 14.66
CA GLU A 76 -5.85 -17.52 14.66
C GLU A 76 -5.25 -17.47 13.26
N ILE A 77 -5.97 -17.99 12.27
CA ILE A 77 -5.51 -18.04 10.86
C ILE A 77 -6.48 -17.27 9.97
N VAL A 78 -5.94 -16.35 9.19
CA VAL A 78 -6.66 -15.59 8.18
C VAL A 78 -6.04 -15.87 6.82
N LEU A 79 -6.85 -16.32 5.86
CA LEU A 79 -6.45 -16.44 4.46
C LEU A 79 -6.72 -15.11 3.74
N ILE A 80 -5.67 -14.42 3.32
CA ILE A 80 -5.78 -13.27 2.44
C ILE A 80 -5.87 -13.80 1.01
N ASP A 81 -7.08 -13.86 0.51
CA ASP A 81 -7.42 -14.40 -0.79
C ASP A 81 -7.08 -13.39 -1.90
N THR A 82 -6.13 -13.75 -2.75
CA THR A 82 -5.65 -12.91 -3.84
C THR A 82 -6.45 -13.02 -5.14
N ASP A 83 -7.48 -13.85 -5.16
CA ASP A 83 -8.35 -13.98 -6.34
C ASP A 83 -9.03 -12.65 -6.65
N GLY A 84 -9.02 -12.27 -7.94
CA GLY A 84 -9.56 -10.98 -8.40
C GLY A 84 -8.57 -9.81 -8.39
N LEU A 85 -7.32 -10.01 -7.97
CA LEU A 85 -6.25 -9.00 -8.13
C LEU A 85 -5.60 -9.03 -9.52
N ASN A 86 -6.07 -9.91 -10.41
CA ASN A 86 -5.62 -10.05 -11.80
C ASN A 86 -4.08 -10.18 -11.89
N GLU A 87 -3.45 -9.37 -12.74
CA GLU A 87 -2.00 -9.40 -13.01
C GLU A 87 -1.11 -9.18 -11.77
N LEU A 88 -1.64 -8.52 -10.72
CA LEU A 88 -0.90 -8.35 -9.46
C LEU A 88 -0.70 -9.67 -8.73
N ALA A 89 -1.62 -10.62 -8.91
CA ALA A 89 -1.58 -11.94 -8.30
C ALA A 89 -0.88 -12.99 -9.16
N ASP A 90 -0.27 -12.61 -10.28
CA ASP A 90 0.48 -13.53 -11.13
C ASP A 90 1.93 -13.63 -10.66
N PRO A 91 2.40 -14.83 -10.25
CA PRO A 91 3.79 -15.04 -9.89
C PRO A 91 4.73 -14.82 -11.08
N ARG A 92 5.77 -14.02 -10.86
CA ARG A 92 6.84 -13.77 -11.84
C ARG A 92 8.04 -14.64 -11.52
N LEU A 93 8.33 -15.59 -12.41
CA LEU A 93 9.44 -16.51 -12.22
C LEU A 93 10.78 -15.79 -12.39
N THR A 94 11.69 -15.98 -11.43
CA THR A 94 13.09 -15.51 -11.50
C THR A 94 14.07 -16.67 -11.71
N GLY A 95 13.56 -17.90 -11.85
CA GLY A 95 14.29 -19.15 -12.07
C GLY A 95 13.34 -20.34 -12.08
N ARG A 96 13.88 -21.58 -12.13
CA ARG A 96 13.08 -22.81 -12.20
C ARG A 96 12.20 -23.05 -10.97
N SER A 97 12.59 -22.53 -9.81
CA SER A 97 11.90 -22.74 -8.54
C SER A 97 11.93 -21.51 -7.66
N SER A 98 12.06 -20.32 -8.23
CA SER A 98 12.07 -19.05 -7.52
C SER A 98 11.22 -18.04 -8.27
N GLY A 99 10.56 -17.16 -7.52
CA GLY A 99 9.73 -16.11 -8.09
C GLY A 99 9.28 -15.11 -7.04
N TRP A 100 8.57 -14.10 -7.50
CA TRP A 100 7.94 -13.09 -6.69
C TRP A 100 6.64 -12.63 -7.33
N TRP A 101 5.78 -11.97 -6.59
CA TRP A 101 4.55 -11.38 -7.09
C TRP A 101 4.22 -10.05 -6.41
N PRO A 102 3.64 -9.08 -7.14
CA PRO A 102 3.28 -7.79 -6.56
C PRO A 102 2.24 -7.90 -5.44
N ALA A 103 1.25 -8.79 -5.58
CA ALA A 103 0.19 -8.95 -4.57
C ALA A 103 0.76 -9.27 -3.18
N GLY A 104 1.71 -10.21 -3.09
CA GLY A 104 2.33 -10.56 -1.82
C GLY A 104 3.12 -9.42 -1.21
N VAL A 105 3.85 -8.64 -2.02
CA VAL A 105 4.58 -7.45 -1.55
C VAL A 105 3.61 -6.42 -0.95
N LEU A 106 2.55 -6.06 -1.69
CA LEU A 106 1.56 -5.07 -1.26
C LEU A 106 0.81 -5.50 -0.01
N LEU A 107 0.33 -6.74 0.02
CA LEU A 107 -0.46 -7.26 1.13
C LEU A 107 0.40 -7.47 2.37
N SER A 108 1.63 -7.99 2.23
CA SER A 108 2.58 -8.12 3.35
C SER A 108 2.95 -6.75 3.92
N ARG A 109 3.18 -5.75 3.05
CA ARG A 109 3.41 -4.37 3.48
C ARG A 109 2.22 -3.82 4.26
N ALA A 110 1.01 -3.95 3.73
CA ALA A 110 -0.19 -3.41 4.36
C ALA A 110 -0.46 -4.07 5.72
N LEU A 111 -0.29 -5.40 5.82
CA LEU A 111 -0.44 -6.13 7.09
C LEU A 111 0.63 -5.73 8.10
N ALA A 112 1.89 -5.60 7.68
CA ALA A 112 2.97 -5.17 8.56
C ALA A 112 2.71 -3.76 9.09
N GLU A 113 2.34 -2.81 8.22
CA GLU A 113 2.04 -1.43 8.60
C GLU A 113 0.86 -1.35 9.59
N LEU A 114 -0.19 -2.14 9.36
CA LEU A 114 -1.36 -2.19 10.25
C LEU A 114 -0.96 -2.61 11.66
N HIS A 115 -0.23 -3.72 11.80
CA HIS A 115 0.13 -4.28 13.10
C HIS A 115 1.25 -3.50 13.80
N VAL A 116 2.23 -2.98 13.05
CA VAL A 116 3.27 -2.10 13.60
C VAL A 116 2.67 -0.81 14.18
N ALA A 117 1.60 -0.28 13.56
CA ALA A 117 0.87 0.86 14.11
C ALA A 117 0.21 0.56 15.47
N ASP A 118 -0.17 -0.70 15.70
CA ASP A 118 -0.71 -1.19 16.98
C ASP A 118 0.40 -1.61 17.98
N GLY A 119 1.67 -1.52 17.58
CA GLY A 119 2.84 -1.86 18.41
C GLY A 119 3.25 -3.34 18.37
N ASP A 120 2.69 -4.13 17.47
CA ASP A 120 3.03 -5.55 17.32
C ASP A 120 4.30 -5.74 16.48
N GLU A 121 5.13 -6.72 16.85
CA GLU A 121 6.20 -7.24 16.00
C GLU A 121 5.63 -8.16 14.92
N VAL A 122 6.06 -7.96 13.67
CA VAL A 122 5.58 -8.71 12.50
C VAL A 122 6.72 -9.46 11.82
N GLY A 123 6.56 -10.77 11.64
CA GLY A 123 7.42 -11.59 10.80
C GLY A 123 6.79 -11.87 9.44
N VAL A 124 7.39 -11.43 8.34
CA VAL A 124 6.97 -11.78 6.98
C VAL A 124 7.85 -12.91 6.46
N VAL A 125 7.26 -14.08 6.31
CA VAL A 125 7.96 -15.30 5.88
C VAL A 125 7.51 -15.68 4.48
N THR A 126 8.46 -15.95 3.60
CA THR A 126 8.18 -16.43 2.25
C THR A 126 9.12 -17.58 1.86
N PRO A 127 8.72 -18.49 0.97
CA PRO A 127 9.59 -19.57 0.49
C PRO A 127 10.73 -19.07 -0.41
N TYR A 128 10.63 -17.87 -0.98
CA TYR A 128 11.49 -17.42 -2.07
C TYR A 128 12.30 -16.18 -1.70
N ARG A 129 13.60 -16.23 -2.01
CA ARG A 129 14.52 -15.12 -1.73
C ARG A 129 14.13 -13.85 -2.50
N SER A 130 13.74 -13.97 -3.76
CA SER A 130 13.31 -12.82 -4.58
C SER A 130 12.08 -12.12 -4.02
N GLN A 131 11.12 -12.89 -3.47
CA GLN A 131 9.96 -12.31 -2.78
C GLN A 131 10.38 -11.62 -1.48
N ALA A 132 11.26 -12.25 -0.70
CA ALA A 132 11.76 -11.66 0.54
C ALA A 132 12.49 -10.33 0.28
N GLU A 133 13.33 -10.26 -0.76
CA GLU A 133 14.05 -9.05 -1.15
C GLU A 133 13.09 -7.94 -1.61
N ALA A 134 12.09 -8.26 -2.44
CA ALA A 134 11.08 -7.30 -2.90
C ALA A 134 10.23 -6.77 -1.73
N THR A 135 9.83 -7.64 -0.80
CA THR A 135 9.05 -7.24 0.37
C THR A 135 9.90 -6.43 1.35
N LEU A 136 11.17 -6.80 1.57
CA LEU A 136 12.09 -6.03 2.43
C LEU A 136 12.26 -4.61 1.90
N GLU A 137 12.41 -4.43 0.60
CA GLU A 137 12.49 -3.11 -0.01
C GLU A 137 11.23 -2.28 0.23
N ALA A 138 10.06 -2.92 0.11
CA ALA A 138 8.78 -2.27 0.35
C ALA A 138 8.54 -1.89 1.82
N LEU A 139 9.27 -2.48 2.77
CA LEU A 139 9.12 -2.23 4.21
C LEU A 139 10.16 -1.26 4.79
N ARG A 140 11.09 -0.75 3.99
CA ARG A 140 12.21 0.09 4.46
C ARG A 140 11.80 1.34 5.22
N ASP A 141 10.64 1.88 4.95
CA ASP A 141 10.11 3.10 5.59
C ASP A 141 9.21 2.79 6.81
N ILE A 142 8.98 1.51 7.12
CA ILE A 142 8.35 1.07 8.37
C ILE A 142 9.47 0.85 9.40
N GLU A 143 10.06 1.93 9.88
CA GLU A 143 11.05 1.88 10.95
C GLU A 143 10.43 2.38 12.25
N GLY A 144 10.49 1.54 13.30
CA GLY A 144 10.24 1.97 14.67
C GLY A 144 11.52 2.54 15.29
N GLU A 145 11.40 3.46 16.24
CA GLU A 145 12.54 3.93 17.02
C GLU A 145 13.20 2.75 17.76
N GLY A 146 14.42 2.36 17.33
CA GLY A 146 15.32 1.47 18.06
C GLY A 146 15.38 -0.01 17.64
N SER A 147 14.39 -0.57 16.93
CA SER A 147 14.44 -1.92 16.33
C SER A 147 13.40 -2.04 15.23
N PRO A 148 13.68 -2.82 14.17
CA PRO A 148 12.67 -3.04 13.14
C PRO A 148 11.53 -3.85 13.74
N LEU A 149 10.32 -3.25 13.79
CA LEU A 149 9.10 -3.93 14.21
C LEU A 149 8.61 -4.93 13.16
N ALA A 150 9.09 -4.84 11.92
CA ALA A 150 8.78 -5.78 10.85
C ALA A 150 10.07 -6.42 10.31
N GLU A 151 10.10 -7.75 10.29
CA GLU A 151 11.20 -8.52 9.71
C GLU A 151 10.72 -9.35 8.53
N VAL A 152 11.54 -9.42 7.48
CA VAL A 152 11.26 -10.19 6.26
C VAL A 152 12.37 -11.19 6.00
N GLY A 153 12.00 -12.38 5.57
CA GLY A 153 12.98 -13.38 5.14
C GLY A 153 12.37 -14.69 4.69
N THR A 154 13.25 -15.59 4.25
CA THR A 154 12.86 -16.98 4.00
C THR A 154 12.75 -17.76 5.32
N ALA A 155 12.05 -18.89 5.32
CA ALA A 155 11.83 -19.70 6.51
C ALA A 155 13.13 -20.04 7.28
N HIS A 156 14.25 -20.23 6.59
CA HIS A 156 15.55 -20.49 7.23
C HIS A 156 16.02 -19.35 8.14
N ARG A 157 15.77 -18.09 7.75
CA ARG A 157 16.16 -16.90 8.54
C ARG A 157 15.37 -16.83 9.85
N PHE A 158 14.15 -17.36 9.87
CA PHE A 158 13.25 -17.32 11.02
C PHE A 158 13.43 -18.50 11.99
N GLN A 159 14.36 -19.40 11.74
CA GLN A 159 14.62 -20.50 12.67
C GLN A 159 15.09 -19.97 14.03
N GLY A 160 14.43 -20.37 15.10
CA GLY A 160 14.71 -19.87 16.46
C GLY A 160 14.03 -18.55 16.83
N ARG A 161 13.33 -17.90 15.91
CA ARG A 161 12.57 -16.66 16.17
C ARG A 161 11.08 -16.91 16.29
N GLU A 162 10.37 -15.96 16.91
CA GLU A 162 8.90 -15.98 17.02
C GLU A 162 8.34 -14.56 17.08
N PHE A 163 7.13 -14.37 16.56
CA PHE A 163 6.47 -13.08 16.43
C PHE A 163 5.00 -13.17 16.88
N PRO A 164 4.42 -12.11 17.46
CA PRO A 164 2.98 -12.05 17.68
C PRO A 164 2.22 -12.29 16.37
N ILE A 165 2.63 -11.63 15.30
CA ILE A 165 2.00 -11.67 14.00
C ILE A 165 2.97 -12.27 12.97
N VAL A 166 2.48 -13.22 12.19
CA VAL A 166 3.23 -13.78 11.05
C VAL A 166 2.41 -13.65 9.78
N VAL A 167 3.02 -13.11 8.75
CA VAL A 167 2.51 -13.13 7.38
C VAL A 167 3.27 -14.20 6.60
N PHE A 168 2.61 -15.26 6.22
CA PHE A 168 3.17 -16.29 5.36
C PHE A 168 2.74 -16.03 3.91
N ASP A 169 3.62 -15.38 3.16
CA ASP A 169 3.44 -15.10 1.74
C ASP A 169 3.90 -16.30 0.91
N THR A 170 2.93 -17.07 0.41
CA THR A 170 3.20 -18.34 -0.27
C THR A 170 3.65 -18.18 -1.72
N VAL A 171 3.42 -17.02 -2.34
CA VAL A 171 3.62 -16.76 -3.78
C VAL A 171 2.83 -17.73 -4.67
N GLU A 172 1.66 -18.19 -4.21
CA GLU A 172 0.79 -19.11 -4.91
C GLU A 172 -0.43 -18.40 -5.47
N GLY A 173 -0.31 -17.96 -6.73
CA GLY A 173 -1.37 -17.32 -7.49
C GLY A 173 -2.32 -18.32 -8.15
N ARG A 174 -3.37 -17.77 -8.78
CA ARG A 174 -4.43 -18.57 -9.43
C ARG A 174 -3.95 -19.37 -10.63
N PHE A 175 -3.11 -18.77 -11.47
CA PHE A 175 -2.73 -19.32 -12.76
C PHE A 175 -1.51 -20.26 -12.71
N GLY A 176 -1.37 -21.11 -13.74
CA GLY A 176 -0.28 -22.05 -13.88
C GLY A 176 -0.39 -23.28 -12.95
N ASN A 177 0.65 -24.08 -12.93
CA ASN A 177 0.71 -25.33 -12.15
C ASN A 177 1.08 -25.12 -10.68
N GLY A 178 1.16 -23.87 -10.21
CA GLY A 178 1.71 -23.53 -8.93
C GLY A 178 3.23 -23.47 -8.93
N MET A 179 3.76 -22.88 -7.88
CA MET A 179 5.21 -22.86 -7.63
C MET A 179 5.60 -24.01 -6.70
N TRP A 180 6.82 -24.01 -6.22
CA TRP A 180 7.34 -25.05 -5.34
C TRP A 180 6.48 -25.33 -4.11
N MET A 181 5.91 -24.28 -3.51
CA MET A 181 5.10 -24.41 -2.30
C MET A 181 3.81 -25.20 -2.54
N ALA A 182 3.19 -25.07 -3.70
CA ALA A 182 2.02 -25.86 -4.08
C ALA A 182 2.29 -27.38 -4.13
N HIS A 183 3.54 -27.76 -4.35
CA HIS A 183 3.98 -29.16 -4.45
C HIS A 183 4.65 -29.69 -3.18
N ALA A 184 4.83 -28.85 -2.14
CA ALA A 184 5.38 -29.28 -0.86
C ALA A 184 4.47 -30.35 -0.24
N SER A 185 4.98 -31.59 -0.09
CA SER A 185 4.17 -32.75 0.23
C SER A 185 4.93 -33.79 1.05
N ARG A 186 4.18 -34.57 1.81
CA ARG A 186 4.67 -35.77 2.54
C ARG A 186 3.98 -37.06 2.06
N ALA A 187 3.36 -37.03 0.89
CA ALA A 187 2.83 -38.25 0.30
C ALA A 187 3.92 -39.34 0.24
N PRO A 188 3.55 -40.63 0.27
CA PRO A 188 4.53 -41.73 0.28
C PRO A 188 5.53 -41.69 -0.88
N ASP A 189 5.08 -41.21 -2.04
CA ASP A 189 5.86 -41.02 -3.27
C ASP A 189 6.53 -39.64 -3.38
N ALA A 190 6.38 -38.75 -2.36
CA ALA A 190 6.96 -37.44 -2.37
C ALA A 190 8.49 -37.52 -2.41
N THR A 191 9.07 -36.69 -3.25
CA THR A 191 10.54 -36.51 -3.34
C THR A 191 11.09 -35.84 -2.09
N SER A 192 12.40 -35.98 -1.81
CA SER A 192 13.07 -35.29 -0.74
C SER A 192 12.86 -33.78 -0.81
N TRP A 193 12.85 -33.22 -2.00
CA TRP A 193 12.60 -31.79 -2.26
C TRP A 193 11.18 -31.34 -1.83
N GLN A 194 10.15 -32.13 -2.09
CA GLN A 194 8.79 -31.85 -1.65
C GLN A 194 8.65 -31.96 -0.13
N ARG A 195 9.31 -32.93 0.50
CA ARG A 195 9.35 -33.05 1.96
C ARG A 195 10.07 -31.89 2.63
N ILE A 196 11.19 -31.42 2.08
CA ILE A 196 11.87 -30.21 2.57
C ILE A 196 10.95 -28.99 2.49
N GLY A 197 10.20 -28.83 1.39
CA GLY A 197 9.20 -27.77 1.24
C GLY A 197 8.17 -27.78 2.36
N LEU A 198 7.68 -28.94 2.73
CA LEU A 198 6.71 -29.08 3.80
C LEU A 198 7.30 -28.71 5.18
N ARG A 199 8.56 -29.15 5.45
CA ARG A 199 9.28 -28.77 6.69
C ARG A 199 9.48 -27.24 6.77
N LEU A 200 9.82 -26.58 5.66
CA LEU A 200 9.95 -25.11 5.60
C LEU A 200 8.60 -24.41 5.81
N CYS A 201 7.52 -24.97 5.28
CA CYS A 201 6.17 -24.49 5.56
C CYS A 201 5.84 -24.57 7.05
N ASN A 202 6.17 -25.70 7.70
CA ASN A 202 6.00 -25.86 9.14
C ASN A 202 6.82 -24.82 9.93
N VAL A 203 8.08 -24.58 9.55
CA VAL A 203 8.88 -23.52 10.17
C VAL A 203 8.19 -22.17 10.03
N ALA A 204 7.69 -21.82 8.87
CA ALA A 204 7.02 -20.54 8.64
C ALA A 204 5.79 -20.37 9.53
N VAL A 205 4.86 -21.33 9.52
CA VAL A 205 3.58 -21.22 10.26
C VAL A 205 3.73 -21.32 11.76
N THR A 206 4.76 -22.01 12.26
CA THR A 206 5.01 -22.18 13.71
C THR A 206 5.80 -21.04 14.35
N ARG A 207 6.13 -19.99 13.60
CA ARG A 207 6.77 -18.76 14.17
C ARG A 207 5.78 -17.84 14.86
N VAL A 208 4.50 -18.04 14.64
CA VAL A 208 3.43 -17.19 15.17
C VAL A 208 3.16 -17.48 16.66
N ARG A 209 2.82 -16.41 17.38
CA ARG A 209 2.25 -16.52 18.74
C ARG A 209 0.76 -16.23 18.76
N THR A 210 0.31 -15.25 17.98
CA THR A 210 -1.05 -14.72 18.07
C THR A 210 -1.85 -14.94 16.79
N ARG A 211 -1.38 -14.44 15.63
CA ARG A 211 -2.12 -14.51 14.37
C ARG A 211 -1.25 -14.81 13.18
N LEU A 212 -1.69 -15.78 12.39
CA LEU A 212 -1.09 -16.16 11.11
C LEU A 212 -1.95 -15.66 9.95
N TYR A 213 -1.37 -14.85 9.08
CA TYR A 213 -1.92 -14.52 7.78
C TYR A 213 -1.28 -15.41 6.73
N VAL A 214 -2.10 -16.09 5.93
CA VAL A 214 -1.65 -16.86 4.76
C VAL A 214 -2.07 -16.08 3.53
N VAL A 215 -1.11 -15.63 2.72
CA VAL A 215 -1.38 -14.91 1.47
C VAL A 215 -1.31 -15.90 0.31
N ALA A 216 -2.44 -16.19 -0.32
CA ALA A 216 -2.55 -17.16 -1.40
C ALA A 216 -3.84 -16.97 -2.20
N SER A 217 -3.88 -17.50 -3.44
CA SER A 217 -5.13 -17.67 -4.19
C SER A 217 -6.02 -18.72 -3.52
N ARG A 218 -7.26 -18.38 -3.21
CA ARG A 218 -8.25 -19.32 -2.67
C ARG A 218 -8.57 -20.45 -3.66
N GLU A 219 -8.61 -20.14 -4.94
CA GLU A 219 -8.80 -21.17 -5.98
C GLU A 219 -7.63 -22.16 -5.97
N ARG A 220 -6.37 -21.67 -5.87
CA ARG A 220 -5.20 -22.53 -5.73
C ARG A 220 -5.28 -23.41 -4.49
N VAL A 221 -5.70 -22.88 -3.36
CA VAL A 221 -5.91 -23.64 -2.11
C VAL A 221 -7.00 -24.68 -2.31
N SER A 222 -8.10 -24.36 -3.00
CA SER A 222 -9.22 -25.28 -3.22
C SER A 222 -8.86 -26.47 -4.12
N LEU A 223 -7.96 -26.24 -5.09
CA LEU A 223 -7.49 -27.25 -6.05
C LEU A 223 -6.24 -28.02 -5.55
N ALA A 224 -5.74 -27.73 -4.37
CA ALA A 224 -4.54 -28.35 -3.83
C ALA A 224 -4.68 -29.87 -3.70
N GLN A 225 -3.65 -30.60 -4.15
CA GLN A 225 -3.61 -32.06 -4.03
C GLN A 225 -3.51 -32.48 -2.56
N SER A 226 -4.16 -33.58 -2.21
CA SER A 226 -4.11 -34.14 -0.84
C SER A 226 -2.67 -34.43 -0.41
N GLY A 227 -2.36 -34.16 0.86
CA GLY A 227 -1.01 -34.35 1.41
C GLY A 227 -0.05 -33.18 1.12
N THR A 228 -0.52 -32.11 0.46
CA THR A 228 0.28 -30.89 0.26
C THR A 228 0.00 -29.84 1.34
N ALA A 229 0.92 -28.89 1.54
CA ALA A 229 0.77 -27.82 2.52
C ALA A 229 -0.54 -27.04 2.34
N LEU A 230 -0.89 -26.68 1.10
CA LEU A 230 -2.12 -25.95 0.80
C LEU A 230 -3.38 -26.79 1.03
N SER A 231 -3.31 -28.12 0.88
CA SER A 231 -4.47 -28.98 1.16
C SER A 231 -4.83 -29.01 2.65
N TYR A 232 -3.86 -28.85 3.54
CA TYR A 232 -4.12 -28.73 4.97
C TYR A 232 -4.78 -27.39 5.33
N VAL A 233 -4.36 -26.30 4.68
CA VAL A 233 -5.04 -24.99 4.79
C VAL A 233 -6.48 -25.11 4.27
N ARG A 234 -6.70 -25.82 3.12
CA ARG A 234 -8.05 -26.11 2.61
C ARG A 234 -8.91 -26.83 3.63
N GLY A 235 -8.38 -27.86 4.28
CA GLY A 235 -9.12 -28.62 5.30
C GLY A 235 -9.60 -27.73 6.45
N LEU A 236 -8.73 -26.85 6.96
CA LEU A 236 -9.09 -25.89 8.01
C LEU A 236 -10.10 -24.83 7.52
N LEU A 237 -9.99 -24.39 6.27
CA LEU A 237 -10.94 -23.47 5.65
C LEU A 237 -12.34 -24.09 5.54
N GLN A 238 -12.42 -25.37 5.11
CA GLN A 238 -13.66 -26.12 5.03
C GLN A 238 -14.30 -26.38 6.42
N ALA A 239 -13.47 -26.54 7.45
CA ALA A 239 -13.89 -26.69 8.83
C ALA A 239 -14.29 -25.35 9.50
N GLY A 240 -14.23 -24.22 8.77
CA GLY A 240 -14.54 -22.90 9.32
C GLY A 240 -13.52 -22.35 10.32
N GLN A 241 -12.33 -22.95 10.41
CA GLN A 241 -11.27 -22.57 11.34
C GLN A 241 -10.31 -21.53 10.75
N VAL A 242 -10.41 -21.25 9.46
CA VAL A 242 -9.67 -20.19 8.75
C VAL A 242 -10.67 -19.18 8.20
N ARG A 243 -10.44 -17.90 8.48
CA ARG A 243 -11.27 -16.81 7.95
C ARG A 243 -10.72 -16.34 6.61
N PRO A 244 -11.45 -16.43 5.49
CA PRO A 244 -11.02 -15.85 4.23
C PRO A 244 -11.34 -14.36 4.17
N VAL A 245 -10.41 -13.55 3.67
CA VAL A 245 -10.59 -12.13 3.36
C VAL A 245 -10.19 -11.89 1.90
N LYS A 246 -11.12 -11.43 1.09
CA LYS A 246 -10.87 -11.15 -0.34
C LYS A 246 -10.05 -9.88 -0.51
N ALA A 247 -8.81 -10.00 -0.95
CA ALA A 247 -7.94 -8.85 -1.20
C ALA A 247 -8.52 -7.90 -2.26
N ALA A 248 -9.18 -8.41 -3.30
CA ALA A 248 -9.83 -7.59 -4.31
C ALA A 248 -10.90 -6.65 -3.72
N ALA A 249 -11.64 -7.08 -2.69
CA ALA A 249 -12.61 -6.21 -2.00
C ALA A 249 -11.94 -5.11 -1.16
N LEU A 250 -10.66 -5.28 -0.79
CA LEU A 250 -9.90 -4.28 -0.03
C LEU A 250 -9.35 -3.18 -0.94
N VAL A 251 -8.96 -3.52 -2.17
CA VAL A 251 -8.35 -2.57 -3.13
C VAL A 251 -9.38 -1.91 -4.06
N THR A 252 -10.53 -2.56 -4.28
CA THR A 252 -11.60 -2.02 -5.12
C THR A 252 -12.61 -1.26 -4.23
N PRO A 253 -12.94 0.01 -4.53
CA PRO A 253 -13.98 0.71 -3.80
C PRO A 253 -15.30 -0.09 -3.88
N PRO A 254 -16.00 -0.33 -2.77
CA PRO A 254 -17.28 -1.02 -2.79
C PRO A 254 -18.30 -0.20 -3.56
N ALA A 255 -19.07 -0.86 -4.41
CA ALA A 255 -20.15 -0.23 -5.20
C ALA A 255 -21.35 0.20 -4.33
N THR A 256 -21.48 -0.35 -3.12
CA THR A 256 -22.61 -0.10 -2.20
C THR A 256 -22.17 -0.16 -0.73
N ALA A 257 -22.87 0.55 0.15
CA ALA A 257 -22.66 0.52 1.59
C ALA A 257 -22.77 -0.90 2.21
N ALA A 258 -23.57 -1.79 1.62
CA ALA A 258 -23.70 -3.18 2.05
C ALA A 258 -22.41 -3.98 1.85
N ALA A 259 -21.60 -3.63 0.83
CA ALA A 259 -20.28 -4.26 0.62
C ALA A 259 -19.24 -3.83 1.67
N GLU A 260 -19.39 -2.65 2.25
CA GLU A 260 -18.50 -2.18 3.34
C GLU A 260 -18.73 -2.93 4.65
N SER A 261 -19.98 -3.25 4.97
CA SER A 261 -20.31 -4.00 6.20
C SER A 261 -19.74 -5.43 6.20
N TYR A 262 -19.54 -6.02 5.03
CA TYR A 262 -18.98 -7.37 4.87
C TYR A 262 -17.50 -7.46 5.30
N LEU A 263 -16.74 -6.37 5.19
CA LEU A 263 -15.32 -6.36 5.49
C LEU A 263 -15.02 -6.44 7.01
N GLY A 264 -15.95 -6.02 7.85
CA GLY A 264 -15.75 -5.92 9.29
C GLY A 264 -14.68 -4.88 9.66
N VAL A 265 -14.37 -4.77 10.94
CA VAL A 265 -13.39 -3.78 11.45
C VAL A 265 -12.00 -4.00 10.83
N PHE A 266 -11.51 -5.25 10.88
CA PHE A 266 -10.20 -5.60 10.30
C PHE A 266 -10.11 -5.31 8.81
N GLY A 267 -11.11 -5.71 8.04
CA GLY A 267 -11.11 -5.45 6.58
C GLY A 267 -11.13 -3.97 6.26
N ASN A 268 -11.83 -3.15 7.03
CA ASN A 268 -11.84 -1.70 6.85
C ASN A 268 -10.48 -1.07 7.20
N GLN A 269 -9.84 -1.49 8.30
CA GLN A 269 -8.50 -1.04 8.66
C GLN A 269 -7.48 -1.39 7.58
N LEU A 270 -7.48 -2.63 7.09
CA LEU A 270 -6.58 -3.07 6.02
C LEU A 270 -6.85 -2.31 4.70
N LYS A 271 -8.13 -2.02 4.39
CA LYS A 271 -8.51 -1.17 3.25
C LYS A 271 -7.94 0.24 3.37
N GLU A 272 -7.96 0.84 4.57
CA GLU A 272 -7.36 2.17 4.80
C GLU A 272 -5.85 2.17 4.55
N VAL A 273 -5.14 1.13 5.03
CA VAL A 273 -3.71 0.97 4.78
C VAL A 273 -3.43 0.81 3.28
N LEU A 274 -4.17 -0.06 2.59
CA LEU A 274 -4.04 -0.26 1.14
C LEU A 274 -4.38 1.00 0.34
N ALA A 275 -5.33 1.82 0.79
CA ALA A 275 -5.69 3.09 0.16
C ALA A 275 -4.57 4.15 0.23
N ARG A 276 -3.54 3.94 1.04
CA ARG A 276 -2.33 4.78 1.08
C ARG A 276 -1.42 4.52 -0.12
N HIS A 277 -1.54 3.38 -0.77
CA HIS A 277 -0.77 3.06 -1.96
C HIS A 277 -1.37 3.77 -3.18
N VAL A 278 -0.48 4.29 -4.01
CA VAL A 278 -0.82 5.04 -5.23
C VAL A 278 -0.92 4.08 -6.39
N GLU A 279 -2.06 4.07 -7.06
CA GLU A 279 -2.24 3.43 -8.35
C GLU A 279 -2.03 4.46 -9.46
N VAL A 280 -1.05 4.25 -10.35
CA VAL A 280 -0.95 5.01 -11.61
C VAL A 280 -1.95 4.40 -12.57
N THR A 281 -3.03 5.12 -12.84
CA THR A 281 -4.14 4.61 -13.66
C THR A 281 -4.01 4.95 -15.13
N ASP A 282 -3.28 6.02 -15.46
CA ASP A 282 -3.12 6.46 -16.85
C ASP A 282 -1.93 7.41 -17.04
N VAL A 283 -1.44 7.48 -18.28
CA VAL A 283 -0.40 8.38 -18.74
C VAL A 283 -0.93 9.13 -19.96
N HIS A 284 -1.07 10.43 -19.83
CA HIS A 284 -1.62 11.29 -20.89
C HIS A 284 -0.55 12.13 -21.55
N ASP A 285 -0.66 12.25 -22.83
CA ASP A 285 -0.02 13.31 -23.64
C ASP A 285 -0.93 14.56 -23.72
N GLU A 286 -0.50 15.56 -24.46
CA GLU A 286 -1.25 16.80 -24.66
C GLU A 286 -2.57 16.64 -25.43
N LEU A 287 -2.78 15.54 -26.14
CA LEU A 287 -4.03 15.28 -26.88
C LEU A 287 -5.08 14.62 -25.97
N HIS A 288 -4.66 13.67 -25.18
CA HIS A 288 -5.55 12.84 -24.33
C HIS A 288 -5.86 13.47 -22.98
N PHE A 289 -4.93 14.25 -22.40
CA PHE A 289 -5.10 14.86 -21.10
C PHE A 289 -6.37 15.70 -20.98
N TYR A 290 -6.62 16.61 -21.93
CA TYR A 290 -7.76 17.52 -21.83
C TYR A 290 -9.11 16.80 -21.93
N THR A 291 -9.18 15.71 -22.67
CA THR A 291 -10.37 14.85 -22.73
C THR A 291 -10.61 14.16 -21.36
N ALA A 292 -9.55 13.58 -20.79
CA ALA A 292 -9.60 12.97 -19.48
C ALA A 292 -9.92 13.99 -18.39
N PHE A 293 -9.31 15.17 -18.43
CA PHE A 293 -9.57 16.24 -17.46
C PHE A 293 -10.99 16.77 -17.56
N ALA A 294 -11.53 16.97 -18.76
CA ALA A 294 -12.93 17.37 -18.95
C ALA A 294 -13.91 16.31 -18.42
N ALA A 295 -13.60 15.02 -18.59
CA ALA A 295 -14.36 13.93 -17.99
C ALA A 295 -14.30 13.98 -16.46
N ALA A 296 -13.10 14.14 -15.91
CA ALA A 296 -12.90 14.23 -14.46
C ALA A 296 -13.63 15.42 -13.81
N ILE A 297 -13.70 16.57 -14.49
CA ILE A 297 -14.52 17.73 -14.05
C ILE A 297 -16.01 17.38 -14.02
N ARG A 298 -16.51 16.66 -15.04
CA ARG A 298 -17.93 16.25 -15.06
C ARG A 298 -18.27 15.29 -13.92
N ASP A 299 -17.34 14.39 -13.59
CA ASP A 299 -17.55 13.32 -12.63
C ASP A 299 -17.22 13.72 -11.18
N ALA A 300 -16.60 14.89 -10.97
CA ALA A 300 -16.28 15.45 -9.67
C ALA A 300 -17.54 15.67 -8.82
N LYS A 301 -17.46 15.29 -7.52
CA LYS A 301 -18.60 15.32 -6.58
C LYS A 301 -18.44 16.31 -5.43
N HIS A 302 -17.20 16.55 -4.98
CA HIS A 302 -16.95 17.31 -3.74
C HIS A 302 -15.98 18.46 -3.92
N SER A 303 -14.80 18.20 -4.52
CA SER A 303 -13.74 19.20 -4.59
C SER A 303 -12.89 19.07 -5.85
N LEU A 304 -12.42 20.21 -6.33
CA LEU A 304 -11.49 20.31 -7.43
C LEU A 304 -10.42 21.35 -7.08
N TRP A 305 -9.17 20.91 -6.95
CA TRP A 305 -8.01 21.74 -6.68
C TRP A 305 -7.11 21.76 -7.91
N ILE A 306 -6.77 22.96 -8.41
CA ILE A 306 -6.00 23.13 -9.64
C ILE A 306 -4.81 24.07 -9.36
N TRP A 307 -3.59 23.58 -9.54
CA TRP A 307 -2.38 24.39 -9.62
C TRP A 307 -1.96 24.47 -11.08
N THR A 308 -1.96 25.67 -11.64
CA THR A 308 -1.53 25.89 -13.01
C THR A 308 -0.93 27.28 -13.15
N PRO A 309 0.33 27.40 -13.62
CA PRO A 309 0.97 28.72 -13.73
C PRO A 309 0.35 29.61 -14.80
N TRP A 310 -0.25 29.02 -15.84
CA TRP A 310 -0.71 29.75 -17.00
C TRP A 310 -2.18 29.48 -17.30
N VAL A 311 -2.90 30.54 -17.72
CA VAL A 311 -4.24 30.49 -18.27
C VAL A 311 -4.20 30.99 -19.71
N ALA A 312 -4.71 30.21 -20.66
CA ALA A 312 -4.77 30.58 -22.08
C ALA A 312 -6.14 30.19 -22.67
N SER A 313 -6.34 30.43 -23.96
CA SER A 313 -7.63 30.21 -24.64
C SER A 313 -8.24 28.80 -24.48
N ARG A 314 -7.42 27.79 -24.15
CA ARG A 314 -7.91 26.44 -23.82
C ARG A 314 -8.93 26.44 -22.69
N VAL A 315 -8.80 27.33 -21.70
CA VAL A 315 -9.72 27.42 -20.55
C VAL A 315 -11.16 27.65 -20.99
N LEU A 316 -11.38 28.36 -22.09
CA LEU A 316 -12.74 28.61 -22.63
C LEU A 316 -13.52 27.34 -22.91
N LYS A 317 -12.84 26.25 -23.28
CA LYS A 317 -13.43 24.92 -23.49
C LYS A 317 -13.77 24.19 -22.19
N LEU A 318 -13.10 24.54 -21.08
CA LEU A 318 -13.28 23.94 -19.77
C LEU A 318 -14.27 24.70 -18.89
N LEU A 319 -14.45 26.02 -19.12
CA LEU A 319 -15.34 26.88 -18.32
C LEU A 319 -16.76 26.35 -18.18
N PRO A 320 -17.45 25.84 -19.22
CA PRO A 320 -18.78 25.29 -19.07
C PRO A 320 -18.82 24.08 -18.13
N GLY A 321 -17.78 23.22 -18.20
CA GLY A 321 -17.64 22.07 -17.31
C GLY A 321 -17.39 22.48 -15.86
N LEU A 322 -16.51 23.47 -15.64
CA LEU A 322 -16.22 24.03 -14.32
C LEU A 322 -17.45 24.71 -13.72
N ALA A 323 -18.19 25.52 -14.51
CA ALA A 323 -19.45 26.12 -14.07
C ALA A 323 -20.50 25.06 -13.71
N GLY A 324 -20.62 24.01 -14.53
CA GLY A 324 -21.51 22.87 -14.24
C GLY A 324 -21.10 22.12 -12.97
N ALA A 325 -19.81 21.93 -12.70
CA ALA A 325 -19.33 21.33 -11.46
C ALA A 325 -19.63 22.22 -10.25
N ALA A 326 -19.39 23.52 -10.34
CA ALA A 326 -19.72 24.49 -9.29
C ALA A 326 -21.24 24.50 -9.00
N ALA A 327 -22.09 24.46 -10.04
CA ALA A 327 -23.56 24.38 -9.89
C ALA A 327 -24.03 23.10 -9.20
N ARG A 328 -23.25 21.99 -9.29
CA ARG A 328 -23.51 20.75 -8.54
C ARG A 328 -23.01 20.79 -7.09
N GLY A 329 -22.38 21.88 -6.66
CA GLY A 329 -21.83 22.03 -5.32
C GLY A 329 -20.36 21.59 -5.18
N VAL A 330 -19.66 21.29 -6.28
CA VAL A 330 -18.24 20.98 -6.26
C VAL A 330 -17.44 22.23 -5.91
N ARG A 331 -16.67 22.18 -4.83
CA ARG A 331 -15.83 23.30 -4.40
C ARG A 331 -14.57 23.40 -5.26
N ILE A 332 -14.46 24.45 -6.07
CA ILE A 332 -13.36 24.66 -7.00
C ILE A 332 -12.39 25.70 -6.42
N THR A 333 -11.13 25.30 -6.24
CA THR A 333 -10.03 26.18 -5.83
C THR A 333 -8.93 26.15 -6.89
N VAL A 334 -8.51 27.31 -7.35
CA VAL A 334 -7.49 27.45 -8.39
C VAL A 334 -6.34 28.29 -7.88
N PHE A 335 -5.13 27.76 -7.98
CA PHE A 335 -3.89 28.48 -7.73
C PHE A 335 -3.26 28.85 -9.09
N LEU A 336 -3.04 30.13 -9.27
CA LEU A 336 -2.48 30.72 -10.50
C LEU A 336 -1.19 31.45 -10.19
N ARG A 337 -0.29 31.47 -11.16
CA ARG A 337 0.86 32.37 -11.07
C ARG A 337 0.40 33.84 -11.05
N ASP A 338 1.12 34.68 -10.32
CA ASP A 338 0.83 36.12 -10.20
C ASP A 338 0.54 36.73 -11.60
N PRO A 339 -0.59 37.42 -11.79
CA PRO A 339 -0.94 38.05 -13.07
C PRO A 339 0.11 39.05 -13.59
N SER A 340 0.88 39.69 -12.71
CA SER A 340 1.97 40.59 -13.12
C SER A 340 3.10 39.89 -13.90
N ASP A 341 3.21 38.57 -13.75
CA ASP A 341 4.14 37.74 -14.51
C ASP A 341 3.56 37.29 -15.88
N GLN A 342 2.28 37.57 -16.16
CA GLN A 342 1.58 37.20 -17.38
C GLN A 342 1.56 38.38 -18.33
N LEU A 343 2.33 38.30 -19.39
CA LEU A 343 2.74 39.42 -20.27
C LEU A 343 1.65 39.98 -21.23
N GLN A 344 0.37 39.54 -21.16
CA GLN A 344 -0.65 39.99 -22.13
C GLN A 344 -2.01 40.23 -21.45
N ASP A 345 -2.65 41.39 -21.76
CA ASP A 345 -3.95 41.82 -21.22
C ASP A 345 -5.07 40.78 -21.41
N ARG A 346 -5.09 40.08 -22.54
CA ARG A 346 -6.08 39.00 -22.80
C ARG A 346 -6.05 37.87 -21.79
N HIS A 347 -4.93 37.64 -21.10
CA HIS A 347 -4.85 36.64 -20.03
C HIS A 347 -5.59 37.07 -18.79
N LEU A 348 -5.66 38.37 -18.49
CA LEU A 348 -6.42 38.92 -17.37
C LEU A 348 -7.92 38.66 -17.52
N ASP A 349 -8.46 38.82 -18.75
CA ASP A 349 -9.87 38.52 -19.03
C ASP A 349 -10.18 37.03 -18.81
N LEU A 350 -9.29 36.14 -19.23
CA LEU A 350 -9.44 34.71 -19.02
C LEU A 350 -9.38 34.33 -17.53
N ILE A 351 -8.46 34.95 -16.79
CA ILE A 351 -8.37 34.79 -15.32
C ILE A 351 -9.66 35.26 -14.65
N ASN A 352 -10.24 36.39 -15.07
CA ASN A 352 -11.50 36.89 -14.55
C ASN A 352 -12.67 35.94 -14.84
N GLN A 353 -12.69 35.28 -15.99
CA GLN A 353 -13.67 34.24 -16.28
C GLN A 353 -13.50 33.00 -15.38
N VAL A 354 -12.26 32.61 -15.07
CA VAL A 354 -12.00 31.55 -14.07
C VAL A 354 -12.49 31.97 -12.70
N ARG A 355 -12.24 33.23 -12.27
CA ARG A 355 -12.72 33.78 -11.01
C ARG A 355 -14.26 33.79 -10.88
N ALA A 356 -14.95 33.93 -12.01
CA ALA A 356 -16.41 33.91 -12.03
C ALA A 356 -17.02 32.53 -11.78
N VAL A 357 -16.27 31.43 -12.01
CA VAL A 357 -16.76 30.07 -11.85
C VAL A 357 -16.11 29.33 -10.68
N ALA A 358 -14.91 29.70 -10.26
CA ALA A 358 -14.21 29.09 -9.13
C ALA A 358 -14.65 29.72 -7.80
N HIS A 359 -14.73 28.92 -6.75
CA HIS A 359 -15.03 29.41 -5.39
C HIS A 359 -13.89 30.24 -4.82
N THR A 360 -12.65 29.86 -5.14
CA THR A 360 -11.45 30.57 -4.71
C THR A 360 -10.41 30.56 -5.82
N VAL A 361 -9.81 31.71 -6.11
CA VAL A 361 -8.65 31.84 -6.97
C VAL A 361 -7.55 32.55 -6.20
N VAL A 362 -6.40 31.90 -6.05
CA VAL A 362 -5.24 32.39 -5.33
C VAL A 362 -4.12 32.70 -6.28
N SER A 363 -3.65 33.95 -6.27
CA SER A 363 -2.46 34.35 -7.02
C SER A 363 -1.22 34.02 -6.22
N VAL A 364 -0.28 33.24 -6.80
CA VAL A 364 0.94 32.79 -6.13
C VAL A 364 2.16 33.26 -6.90
N ASN A 365 3.07 33.94 -6.22
CA ASN A 365 4.30 34.44 -6.82
C ASN A 365 5.27 33.29 -7.16
N HIS A 366 5.84 33.30 -8.38
CA HIS A 366 6.79 32.30 -8.89
C HIS A 366 6.30 30.85 -8.88
N MET A 367 5.00 30.61 -8.92
CA MET A 367 4.44 29.26 -8.98
C MET A 367 4.73 28.59 -10.34
N HIS A 368 5.03 27.29 -10.32
CA HIS A 368 5.23 26.49 -11.51
C HIS A 368 4.60 25.08 -11.46
N GLN A 369 3.92 24.75 -10.36
CA GLN A 369 3.23 23.49 -10.16
C GLN A 369 2.13 23.29 -11.22
N LYS A 370 1.97 22.04 -11.64
CA LYS A 370 0.93 21.57 -12.55
C LYS A 370 0.31 20.34 -11.95
N ILE A 371 -0.66 20.59 -11.07
CA ILE A 371 -1.31 19.58 -10.24
C ILE A 371 -2.82 19.79 -10.33
N VAL A 372 -3.55 18.70 -10.43
CA VAL A 372 -5.00 18.67 -10.24
C VAL A 372 -5.31 17.61 -9.21
N VAL A 373 -6.10 17.96 -8.19
CA VAL A 373 -6.63 17.00 -7.20
C VAL A 373 -8.14 17.03 -7.24
N ILE A 374 -8.76 15.86 -7.40
CA ILE A 374 -10.20 15.70 -7.58
C ILE A 374 -10.71 14.82 -6.44
N ASP A 375 -11.70 15.34 -5.70
CA ASP A 375 -12.40 14.65 -4.60
C ASP A 375 -11.44 14.04 -3.56
N GLU A 376 -10.25 14.64 -3.40
CA GLU A 376 -9.17 14.16 -2.51
C GLU A 376 -8.78 12.68 -2.74
N ARG A 377 -8.98 12.18 -3.96
CA ARG A 377 -8.73 10.78 -4.34
C ARG A 377 -7.93 10.62 -5.62
N THR A 378 -8.17 11.47 -6.61
CA THR A 378 -7.48 11.40 -7.89
C THR A 378 -6.55 12.60 -8.02
N VAL A 379 -5.30 12.34 -8.40
CA VAL A 379 -4.27 13.35 -8.65
C VAL A 379 -3.83 13.25 -10.09
N MET A 380 -3.83 14.36 -10.80
CA MET A 380 -3.15 14.50 -12.09
C MET A 380 -1.93 15.39 -11.88
N LEU A 381 -0.75 14.88 -12.19
CA LEU A 381 0.53 15.53 -11.93
C LEU A 381 1.48 15.32 -13.09
N GLY A 382 2.12 16.41 -13.54
CA GLY A 382 3.08 16.32 -14.65
C GLY A 382 3.58 17.67 -15.15
N SER A 383 3.84 17.75 -16.44
CA SER A 383 4.34 18.96 -17.08
C SER A 383 3.26 19.80 -17.79
N LEU A 384 2.07 19.23 -18.05
CA LEU A 384 0.97 19.89 -18.73
C LEU A 384 0.25 20.93 -17.86
N ASN A 385 0.00 22.11 -18.42
CA ASN A 385 -0.81 23.13 -17.78
C ASN A 385 -2.30 22.83 -17.94
N ALA A 386 -3.02 22.67 -16.84
CA ALA A 386 -4.44 22.30 -16.87
C ALA A 386 -5.34 23.32 -17.58
N LEU A 387 -5.03 24.62 -17.51
CA LEU A 387 -5.82 25.71 -18.09
C LEU A 387 -5.15 26.39 -19.29
N SER A 388 -4.03 25.87 -19.79
CA SER A 388 -3.39 26.36 -21.02
C SER A 388 -2.81 25.19 -21.80
N GLN A 389 -2.70 25.34 -23.12
CA GLN A 389 -2.09 24.32 -23.98
C GLN A 389 -0.76 24.83 -24.49
N SER A 390 0.30 24.05 -24.38
CA SER A 390 1.55 24.21 -25.11
C SER A 390 1.60 23.28 -26.34
N ARG A 391 2.49 23.57 -27.28
CA ARG A 391 2.76 22.68 -28.43
C ARG A 391 4.03 21.85 -28.21
N THR A 392 4.46 21.73 -26.98
CA THR A 392 5.62 20.94 -26.54
C THR A 392 5.17 19.54 -26.15
N ARG A 393 6.04 18.54 -26.35
CA ARG A 393 5.78 17.16 -25.83
C ARG A 393 5.81 17.17 -24.31
N GLU A 394 4.68 16.94 -23.72
CA GLU A 394 4.46 16.98 -22.27
C GLU A 394 3.70 15.75 -21.83
N ILE A 395 3.83 15.41 -20.54
CA ILE A 395 3.20 14.23 -19.95
C ILE A 395 2.44 14.65 -18.69
N MET A 396 1.27 14.05 -18.51
CA MET A 396 0.49 14.10 -17.27
C MET A 396 0.16 12.69 -16.81
N LEU A 397 0.45 12.36 -15.56
CA LEU A 397 0.09 11.10 -14.94
C LEU A 397 -1.23 11.28 -14.19
N THR A 398 -2.14 10.32 -14.33
CA THR A 398 -3.31 10.19 -13.44
C THR A 398 -3.04 9.09 -12.43
N MET A 399 -3.17 9.44 -11.16
CA MET A 399 -2.94 8.56 -10.02
C MET A 399 -4.17 8.54 -9.12
N ARG A 400 -4.52 7.38 -8.60
CA ARG A 400 -5.58 7.23 -7.60
C ARG A 400 -4.99 6.85 -6.25
N GLY A 401 -5.48 7.47 -5.19
CA GLY A 401 -5.04 7.18 -3.84
C GLY A 401 -5.42 8.33 -2.89
N ALA A 402 -6.36 8.11 -1.98
CA ALA A 402 -6.83 9.15 -1.07
C ALA A 402 -5.72 9.66 -0.14
N HIS A 403 -4.84 8.77 0.32
CA HIS A 403 -3.70 9.16 1.15
C HIS A 403 -2.72 10.05 0.37
N PHE A 404 -2.38 9.65 -0.87
CA PHE A 404 -1.49 10.43 -1.72
C PHE A 404 -2.09 11.80 -2.05
N ALA A 405 -3.38 11.84 -2.42
CA ALA A 405 -4.07 13.10 -2.69
C ALA A 405 -4.03 14.05 -1.47
N ARG A 406 -4.30 13.54 -0.26
CA ARG A 406 -4.17 14.32 0.98
C ARG A 406 -2.73 14.80 1.22
N ARG A 407 -1.73 13.94 1.00
CA ARG A 407 -0.31 14.33 1.13
C ARG A 407 0.09 15.45 0.19
N ILE A 408 -0.43 15.45 -1.04
CA ILE A 408 -0.24 16.57 -1.99
C ILE A 408 -0.90 17.84 -1.46
N LEU A 409 -2.14 17.77 -0.98
CA LEU A 409 -2.84 18.93 -0.42
C LEU A 409 -2.13 19.50 0.83
N GLU A 410 -1.63 18.63 1.69
CA GLU A 410 -0.82 19.02 2.86
C GLU A 410 0.52 19.64 2.46
N HIS A 411 1.24 19.03 1.50
CA HIS A 411 2.53 19.54 1.01
C HIS A 411 2.39 20.92 0.37
N GLU A 412 1.34 21.13 -0.40
CA GLU A 412 1.03 22.40 -1.06
C GLU A 412 0.30 23.40 -0.11
N HIS A 413 0.10 23.03 1.16
CA HIS A 413 -0.62 23.86 2.14
C HIS A 413 -1.97 24.35 1.62
N ALA A 414 -2.68 23.46 0.90
CA ALA A 414 -3.89 23.81 0.16
C ALA A 414 -4.97 24.46 1.04
N ALA A 415 -5.18 23.94 2.25
CA ALA A 415 -6.17 24.47 3.19
C ALA A 415 -5.85 25.88 3.65
N GLU A 416 -4.59 26.14 4.03
CA GLU A 416 -4.12 27.43 4.51
C GLU A 416 -4.09 28.48 3.39
N PHE A 417 -3.71 28.06 2.19
CA PHE A 417 -3.60 28.96 1.04
C PHE A 417 -4.94 29.24 0.34
N SER A 418 -5.96 28.40 0.53
CA SER A 418 -7.28 28.59 -0.10
C SER A 418 -8.16 29.67 0.57
N SER A 419 -7.69 30.30 1.61
CA SER A 419 -8.45 31.31 2.37
C SER A 419 -7.66 32.63 2.48
N PRO A 420 -7.45 33.34 1.35
CA PRO A 420 -6.78 34.64 1.39
C PRO A 420 -7.56 35.62 2.25
N PRO A 421 -6.91 36.37 3.18
CA PRO A 421 -7.57 37.36 4.00
C PRO A 421 -7.95 38.58 3.16
N ALA A 422 -8.93 39.34 3.58
CA ALA A 422 -9.11 40.70 3.09
C ALA A 422 -7.94 41.60 3.53
N CYS A 423 -7.58 42.58 2.70
CA CYS A 423 -6.54 43.52 3.06
C CYS A 423 -6.95 44.33 4.31
N GLY A 424 -6.17 44.21 5.37
CA GLY A 424 -6.44 44.96 6.62
C GLY A 424 -6.35 46.51 6.49
N ARG A 425 -5.90 47.03 5.32
CA ARG A 425 -5.79 48.45 5.05
C ARG A 425 -6.93 48.97 4.17
N CYS A 426 -7.22 48.32 3.05
CA CYS A 426 -8.22 48.78 2.09
C CYS A 426 -9.48 47.91 2.04
N GLY A 427 -9.54 46.83 2.78
CA GLY A 427 -10.65 45.85 2.75
C GLY A 427 -10.76 45.04 1.47
N GLY A 428 -9.92 45.28 0.46
CA GLY A 428 -9.98 44.62 -0.85
C GLY A 428 -9.46 43.20 -0.87
N SER A 429 -9.81 42.47 -1.92
CA SER A 429 -9.44 41.06 -2.16
C SER A 429 -8.24 40.89 -3.12
N ASP A 430 -7.61 41.98 -3.54
CA ASP A 430 -6.44 41.96 -4.40
C ASP A 430 -5.20 41.50 -3.62
N ILE A 431 -5.17 40.24 -3.26
CA ILE A 431 -4.15 39.62 -2.42
C ILE A 431 -3.40 38.56 -3.18
N ASP A 432 -2.08 38.59 -3.12
CA ASP A 432 -1.19 37.52 -3.63
C ASP A 432 -0.47 36.80 -2.48
N LEU A 433 -0.14 35.55 -2.70
CA LEU A 433 0.65 34.72 -1.82
C LEU A 433 2.12 34.80 -2.25
N ARG A 434 3.00 35.08 -1.31
CA ARG A 434 4.44 35.23 -1.55
C ARG A 434 5.26 34.46 -0.53
N ARG A 435 6.48 34.13 -0.93
CA ARG A 435 7.47 33.47 -0.07
C ARG A 435 8.68 34.38 0.11
N ARG A 436 9.12 34.56 1.35
CA ARG A 436 10.35 35.29 1.70
C ARG A 436 11.58 34.41 1.41
N LYS A 437 12.76 35.02 1.34
CA LYS A 437 14.04 34.30 1.17
C LYS A 437 14.33 33.32 2.32
N ASN A 438 13.81 33.57 3.52
CA ASN A 438 13.91 32.68 4.68
C ASN A 438 12.90 31.51 4.66
N GLY A 439 12.07 31.41 3.61
CA GLY A 439 11.09 30.35 3.45
C GLY A 439 9.68 30.65 3.96
N GLU A 440 9.47 31.74 4.70
CA GLU A 440 8.16 32.10 5.27
C GLU A 440 7.17 32.55 4.20
N TRP A 441 5.93 32.07 4.31
CA TRP A 441 4.83 32.49 3.45
C TRP A 441 4.08 33.67 4.06
N TYR A 442 3.66 34.61 3.20
CA TYR A 442 2.89 35.79 3.60
C TYR A 442 1.95 36.26 2.50
N TRP A 443 0.85 36.88 2.89
CA TRP A 443 -0.08 37.57 2.03
C TRP A 443 0.36 38.97 1.75
N ARG A 444 0.18 39.50 0.53
CA ARG A 444 0.47 40.88 0.16
C ARG A 444 -0.70 41.45 -0.64
N CYS A 445 -1.11 42.66 -0.30
CA CYS A 445 -2.06 43.41 -1.13
C CYS A 445 -1.31 44.07 -2.30
N TYR A 446 -1.78 43.83 -3.52
CA TYR A 446 -1.23 44.40 -4.74
C TYR A 446 -2.14 45.50 -5.35
N ALA A 447 -3.28 45.87 -4.74
CA ALA A 447 -4.17 46.91 -5.20
C ALA A 447 -3.41 48.28 -5.28
N ARG A 448 -3.43 48.92 -6.46
CA ARG A 448 -2.78 50.20 -6.70
C ARG A 448 -3.25 51.29 -5.72
N THR A 449 -4.58 51.34 -5.48
CA THR A 449 -5.19 52.29 -4.53
C THR A 449 -4.67 52.12 -3.10
N CYS A 450 -4.42 50.89 -2.66
CA CYS A 450 -3.85 50.58 -1.35
C CYS A 450 -2.39 51.04 -1.22
N GLN A 451 -1.60 50.93 -2.30
CA GLN A 451 -0.18 51.29 -2.30
C GLN A 451 0.04 52.79 -2.33
N VAL A 452 -0.73 53.55 -3.11
CA VAL A 452 -0.61 55.01 -3.25
C VAL A 452 -0.87 55.71 -1.91
N GLY A 453 -1.87 55.27 -1.15
CA GLY A 453 -2.21 55.89 0.16
C GLY A 453 -1.20 55.61 1.29
N SER A 454 -0.11 54.88 1.04
CA SER A 454 0.85 54.42 2.05
C SER A 454 2.31 54.70 1.74
N GLY A 455 2.58 55.66 0.85
CA GLY A 455 3.96 55.94 0.41
C GLY A 455 4.65 54.75 -0.32
N GLY A 456 3.87 53.94 -1.06
CA GLY A 456 4.38 52.83 -1.86
C GLY A 456 4.59 51.53 -1.10
N ARG A 457 4.27 51.44 0.21
CA ARG A 457 4.43 50.20 0.98
C ARG A 457 3.18 49.33 0.88
N ALA A 458 3.34 48.10 0.39
CA ALA A 458 2.26 47.13 0.35
C ALA A 458 1.86 46.66 1.77
N TRP A 459 0.57 46.36 1.98
CA TRP A 459 0.12 45.65 3.18
C TRP A 459 0.54 44.19 3.11
N HIS A 460 0.96 43.64 4.25
CA HIS A 460 1.36 42.26 4.41
C HIS A 460 0.70 41.61 5.63
N ALA A 461 0.38 40.31 5.54
CA ALA A 461 -0.05 39.53 6.69
C ALA A 461 0.64 38.13 6.64
N PRO A 462 1.00 37.55 7.78
CA PRO A 462 1.52 36.18 7.81
C PRO A 462 0.43 35.18 7.35
N VAL A 463 0.85 34.06 6.81
CA VAL A 463 -0.05 32.91 6.65
C VAL A 463 -0.16 32.18 7.99
N ASN A 464 -1.38 32.01 8.47
CA ASN A 464 -1.62 31.25 9.70
C ASN A 464 -1.67 29.75 9.36
N PHE A 465 -0.63 29.02 9.68
CA PHE A 465 -0.62 27.57 9.61
C PHE A 465 -1.34 27.00 10.84
N SER A 466 -2.37 26.19 10.61
CA SER A 466 -3.01 25.47 11.71
C SER A 466 -1.97 24.56 12.38
N THR A 467 -1.85 24.66 13.71
CA THR A 467 -0.87 23.92 14.52
C THR A 467 -1.22 22.43 14.65
N ARG A 468 -1.52 21.73 13.57
CA ARG A 468 -1.45 20.27 13.53
C ARG A 468 0.01 19.91 13.32
N ARG A 469 0.73 19.66 14.42
CA ARG A 469 2.07 19.10 14.41
C ARG A 469 2.02 17.71 13.75
N GLY A 470 2.36 17.67 12.46
CA GLY A 470 2.91 16.47 11.86
C GLY A 470 4.37 16.31 12.33
N PRO A 471 4.96 15.11 12.29
CA PRO A 471 6.32 14.88 12.74
C PRO A 471 7.29 15.79 11.97
N SER A 472 8.08 16.56 12.71
CA SER A 472 9.07 17.49 12.19
C SER A 472 10.21 16.72 11.50
N HIS A 473 10.21 16.66 10.19
CA HIS A 473 11.44 16.38 9.44
C HIS A 473 12.38 17.61 9.55
N LYS A 474 13.30 17.57 10.50
CA LYS A 474 14.51 18.39 10.42
C LYS A 474 15.38 17.83 9.28
N PRO A 475 15.81 18.64 8.30
CA PRO A 475 16.86 18.20 7.38
C PRO A 475 18.15 18.00 8.21
N ARG A 476 18.76 16.83 8.11
CA ARG A 476 20.11 16.60 8.62
C ARG A 476 21.11 17.37 7.76
N PRO A 477 22.21 17.87 8.37
CA PRO A 477 23.22 18.70 7.73
C PRO A 477 23.99 17.98 6.64
#